data_1ea667f34456c7225917a44e10b3bffc
#
_entry.id   1ea667f34456c7225917a44e10b3bffc
#
_cell.length_a   1.000
_cell.length_b   1.000
_cell.length_c   1.000
_cell.angle_alpha   90.00
_cell.angle_beta   90.00
_cell.angle_gamma   90.00
#
_symmetry.space_group_name_H-M   'P 1'
#
loop_
_entity.id
_entity.type
_entity.pdbx_description
1 polymer ?
#
loop_
_entity_poly.entity_id
_entity_poly.type
_entity_poly.pdbx_seq_one_letter_code
_entity_poly.pdbx_strand_id
1 'polypeptide(L)'
;MIEQAKQVICVKQKRVHYVMNKVFALLYFFLSILLLCSCEPKTPSSGQDSTEEKSEVKPRNIKYGLDINQYRVVKRKIKRGETFGSILEDSGIDYPEVYKILQAIKNKLDVRRLVAGKSFSFFYTKDSISTPKAFVYEPQLDSYSIVFLRDSIYGKKVSKPIEIVQKEGNGLIENSLYETMKSSGLNDQLTYYLADVYAWNIDFYRLQKGDRFKVIYTEKFVDDTISLGIDRIKAAIFEHAGRDFYAFEFLPDSLNGIVEYFD
;
A
#
# COMPACT_ATOMS: atom_id res chain seq x y z
N MET A 1 -2.73 49.88 -8.21
CA MET A 1 -2.67 48.42 -7.92
C MET A 1 -4.05 47.75 -7.95
N ILE A 2 -5.10 48.34 -7.41
CA ILE A 2 -6.43 47.72 -7.32
C ILE A 2 -7.16 47.62 -8.70
N GLU A 3 -6.91 48.56 -9.61
CA GLU A 3 -7.51 48.62 -10.96
C GLU A 3 -6.97 47.52 -11.89
N GLN A 4 -5.70 47.17 -11.79
CA GLN A 4 -5.08 46.10 -12.57
C GLN A 4 -5.58 44.71 -12.15
N ALA A 5 -5.85 44.50 -10.85
CA ALA A 5 -6.40 43.27 -10.35
C ALA A 5 -7.85 43.01 -10.85
N LYS A 6 -8.68 44.08 -10.97
CA LYS A 6 -10.04 43.96 -11.52
C LYS A 6 -10.06 43.60 -13.00
N GLN A 7 -9.11 44.13 -13.80
CA GLN A 7 -9.02 43.75 -15.22
C GLN A 7 -8.63 42.27 -15.43
N VAL A 8 -7.70 41.76 -14.63
CA VAL A 8 -7.28 40.33 -14.72
C VAL A 8 -8.42 39.37 -14.37
N ILE A 9 -9.23 39.72 -13.35
CA ILE A 9 -10.38 38.90 -12.94
C ILE A 9 -11.46 38.94 -14.03
N CYS A 10 -11.74 40.09 -14.66
CA CYS A 10 -12.75 40.22 -15.71
C CYS A 10 -12.38 39.43 -16.99
N VAL A 11 -11.09 39.38 -17.35
CA VAL A 11 -10.59 38.62 -18.52
C VAL A 11 -10.67 37.11 -18.25
N LYS A 12 -10.37 36.68 -17.02
CA LYS A 12 -10.46 35.27 -16.63
C LYS A 12 -11.91 34.75 -16.64
N GLN A 13 -12.84 35.58 -16.20
CA GLN A 13 -14.26 35.22 -16.16
C GLN A 13 -14.88 35.11 -17.56
N LYS A 14 -14.52 36.00 -18.50
CA LYS A 14 -14.93 35.90 -19.91
C LYS A 14 -14.38 34.64 -20.62
N ARG A 15 -13.18 34.22 -20.28
CA ARG A 15 -12.60 33.00 -20.86
C ARG A 15 -13.30 31.71 -20.39
N VAL A 16 -13.72 31.66 -19.15
CA VAL A 16 -14.47 30.51 -18.60
C VAL A 16 -15.84 30.39 -19.25
N HIS A 17 -16.58 31.49 -19.43
CA HIS A 17 -17.87 31.49 -20.13
C HIS A 17 -17.76 31.10 -21.61
N TYR A 18 -16.69 31.50 -22.30
CA TYR A 18 -16.48 31.14 -23.68
C TYR A 18 -16.19 29.63 -23.87
N VAL A 19 -15.38 29.05 -22.98
CA VAL A 19 -15.10 27.61 -23.01
C VAL A 19 -16.35 26.79 -22.66
N MET A 20 -17.11 27.22 -21.67
CA MET A 20 -18.35 26.55 -21.26
C MET A 20 -19.40 26.54 -22.37
N ASN A 21 -19.60 27.66 -23.09
CA ASN A 21 -20.53 27.70 -24.24
C ASN A 21 -20.10 26.81 -25.40
N LYS A 22 -18.80 26.65 -25.68
CA LYS A 22 -18.33 25.69 -26.69
C LYS A 22 -18.54 24.24 -26.32
N VAL A 23 -18.36 23.89 -25.05
CA VAL A 23 -18.63 22.53 -24.55
C VAL A 23 -20.12 22.20 -24.62
N PHE A 24 -20.99 23.13 -24.25
CA PHE A 24 -22.42 22.94 -24.40
C PHE A 24 -22.88 22.82 -25.87
N ALA A 25 -22.32 23.61 -26.77
CA ALA A 25 -22.61 23.51 -28.20
C ALA A 25 -22.18 22.16 -28.81
N LEU A 26 -21.05 21.62 -28.40
CA LEU A 26 -20.57 20.29 -28.79
C LEU A 26 -21.43 19.15 -28.22
N LEU A 27 -21.93 19.31 -27.00
CA LEU A 27 -22.85 18.34 -26.37
C LEU A 27 -24.19 18.27 -27.07
N TYR A 28 -24.75 19.44 -27.47
CA TYR A 28 -25.99 19.51 -28.25
C TYR A 28 -25.85 18.93 -29.66
N PHE A 29 -24.69 19.13 -30.28
CA PHE A 29 -24.41 18.57 -31.60
C PHE A 29 -24.27 17.05 -31.56
N PHE A 30 -23.67 16.49 -30.52
CA PHE A 30 -23.62 15.03 -30.31
C PHE A 30 -24.97 14.42 -29.98
N LEU A 31 -25.82 15.13 -29.21
CA LEU A 31 -27.15 14.67 -28.85
C LEU A 31 -28.10 14.67 -30.06
N SER A 32 -27.92 15.60 -31.01
CA SER A 32 -28.75 15.65 -32.25
C SER A 32 -28.41 14.54 -33.26
N ILE A 33 -27.18 14.02 -33.26
CA ILE A 33 -26.71 12.91 -34.12
C ILE A 33 -27.27 11.57 -33.61
N LEU A 34 -27.51 11.42 -32.28
CA LEU A 34 -28.07 10.18 -31.70
C LEU A 34 -29.57 9.96 -32.05
N LEU A 35 -30.30 10.99 -32.48
CA LEU A 35 -31.72 10.89 -32.78
C LEU A 35 -32.03 10.50 -34.26
N LEU A 36 -31.02 10.32 -35.12
CA LEU A 36 -31.22 10.03 -36.54
C LEU A 36 -30.94 8.58 -36.95
N CYS A 37 -30.61 7.68 -36.00
CA CYS A 37 -30.33 6.28 -36.27
C CYS A 37 -31.39 5.35 -35.66
N SER A 38 -32.65 5.50 -36.12
CA SER A 38 -33.72 4.54 -35.86
C SER A 38 -34.43 4.22 -37.17
N CYS A 39 -33.94 3.20 -37.86
CA CYS A 39 -34.71 2.51 -38.90
C CYS A 39 -34.25 1.04 -38.92
N GLU A 40 -35.11 0.17 -38.39
CA GLU A 40 -35.08 -1.27 -38.62
C GLU A 40 -35.77 -1.64 -39.93
N PRO A 41 -35.25 -2.63 -40.68
CA PRO A 41 -36.11 -3.47 -41.53
C PRO A 41 -36.22 -4.89 -40.98
N LYS A 42 -37.46 -5.32 -40.71
CA LYS A 42 -37.81 -6.70 -40.42
C LYS A 42 -37.71 -7.56 -41.67
N THR A 43 -37.06 -8.72 -41.59
CA THR A 43 -37.37 -9.92 -42.37
C THR A 43 -37.22 -11.18 -41.50
N PRO A 44 -38.10 -12.17 -41.62
CA PRO A 44 -38.09 -13.35 -40.76
C PRO A 44 -37.31 -14.51 -41.40
N SER A 45 -36.47 -15.15 -40.67
CA SER A 45 -36.15 -16.56 -40.94
C SER A 45 -35.62 -17.25 -39.68
N SER A 46 -36.21 -18.41 -39.46
CA SER A 46 -35.95 -19.41 -38.43
C SER A 46 -34.48 -19.84 -38.30
N GLY A 47 -34.00 -19.96 -37.06
CA GLY A 47 -32.71 -20.61 -36.79
C GLY A 47 -32.31 -20.45 -35.32
N GLN A 48 -32.44 -21.49 -34.58
CA GLN A 48 -31.89 -21.84 -33.27
C GLN A 48 -31.01 -20.80 -32.59
N ASP A 49 -31.56 -20.20 -31.56
CA ASP A 49 -30.91 -19.29 -30.64
C ASP A 49 -30.13 -20.13 -29.60
N SER A 50 -28.83 -20.26 -29.81
CA SER A 50 -27.90 -20.62 -28.75
C SER A 50 -27.42 -19.32 -28.11
N THR A 51 -28.12 -18.87 -27.11
CA THR A 51 -27.71 -17.76 -26.27
C THR A 51 -26.41 -18.17 -25.56
N GLU A 52 -25.26 -17.82 -26.15
CA GLU A 52 -24.00 -17.80 -25.42
C GLU A 52 -24.11 -16.65 -24.41
N GLU A 53 -24.45 -17.02 -23.19
CA GLU A 53 -24.32 -16.18 -22.01
C GLU A 53 -22.85 -15.81 -21.86
N LYS A 54 -22.46 -14.65 -22.38
CA LYS A 54 -21.12 -14.10 -22.24
C LYS A 54 -20.91 -13.80 -20.76
N SER A 55 -20.47 -14.83 -20.00
CA SER A 55 -20.10 -14.68 -18.62
C SER A 55 -18.98 -13.65 -18.55
N GLU A 56 -19.26 -12.49 -17.98
CA GLU A 56 -18.24 -11.50 -17.62
C GLU A 56 -17.26 -12.20 -16.68
N VAL A 57 -16.10 -12.59 -17.19
CA VAL A 57 -15.01 -13.13 -16.39
C VAL A 57 -14.49 -11.99 -15.52
N LYS A 58 -15.01 -11.88 -14.30
CA LYS A 58 -14.47 -10.93 -13.31
C LYS A 58 -12.97 -11.20 -13.15
N PRO A 59 -12.13 -10.16 -13.18
CA PRO A 59 -10.69 -10.33 -13.02
C PRO A 59 -10.40 -11.07 -11.70
N ARG A 60 -9.54 -12.07 -11.76
CA ARG A 60 -9.12 -12.84 -10.58
C ARG A 60 -8.40 -11.91 -9.61
N ASN A 61 -8.83 -11.88 -8.37
CA ASN A 61 -8.16 -11.13 -7.30
C ASN A 61 -7.39 -12.11 -6.42
N ILE A 62 -6.11 -12.34 -6.77
CA ILE A 62 -5.27 -13.32 -6.08
C ILE A 62 -4.61 -12.66 -4.87
N LYS A 63 -4.96 -13.12 -3.67
CA LYS A 63 -4.32 -12.74 -2.41
C LYS A 63 -4.01 -13.99 -1.59
N TYR A 64 -2.84 -14.05 -0.95
CA TYR A 64 -2.36 -15.21 -0.20
C TYR A 64 -2.30 -16.53 -1.00
N GLY A 65 -2.26 -16.45 -2.33
CA GLY A 65 -2.35 -17.58 -3.24
C GLY A 65 -3.77 -18.13 -3.45
N LEU A 66 -4.80 -17.39 -3.00
CA LEU A 66 -6.21 -17.70 -3.16
C LEU A 66 -6.88 -16.63 -4.04
N ASP A 67 -7.79 -17.05 -4.93
CA ASP A 67 -8.71 -16.12 -5.58
C ASP A 67 -9.78 -15.71 -4.59
N ILE A 68 -9.59 -14.54 -3.96
CA ILE A 68 -10.48 -14.06 -2.89
C ILE A 68 -11.92 -13.82 -3.36
N ASN A 69 -12.14 -13.67 -4.68
CA ASN A 69 -13.49 -13.54 -5.23
C ASN A 69 -14.33 -14.81 -5.00
N GLN A 70 -13.69 -15.95 -4.78
CA GLN A 70 -14.38 -17.24 -4.54
C GLN A 70 -14.77 -17.46 -3.08
N TYR A 71 -14.29 -16.62 -2.15
CA TYR A 71 -14.48 -16.80 -0.73
C TYR A 71 -15.24 -15.65 -0.08
N ARG A 72 -15.95 -15.96 1.01
CA ARG A 72 -16.39 -14.98 2.00
C ARG A 72 -15.27 -14.80 3.02
N VAL A 73 -14.69 -13.61 3.08
CA VAL A 73 -13.55 -13.31 3.98
C VAL A 73 -14.07 -12.67 5.26
N VAL A 74 -13.70 -13.24 6.41
CA VAL A 74 -13.99 -12.70 7.74
C VAL A 74 -12.69 -12.33 8.40
N LYS A 75 -12.44 -11.04 8.62
CA LYS A 75 -11.26 -10.52 9.28
C LYS A 75 -11.58 -10.13 10.72
N ARG A 76 -10.73 -10.54 11.66
CA ARG A 76 -10.86 -10.27 13.09
C ARG A 76 -9.48 -10.04 13.72
N LYS A 77 -9.45 -9.39 14.89
CA LYS A 77 -8.25 -9.30 15.72
C LYS A 77 -8.28 -10.41 16.78
N ILE A 78 -7.09 -10.92 17.11
CA ILE A 78 -6.90 -11.88 18.20
C ILE A 78 -7.19 -11.18 19.53
N LYS A 79 -8.04 -11.77 20.35
CA LYS A 79 -8.34 -11.31 21.70
C LYS A 79 -7.29 -11.82 22.69
N ARG A 80 -7.16 -11.16 23.84
CA ARG A 80 -6.30 -11.64 24.92
C ARG A 80 -6.77 -13.00 25.43
N GLY A 81 -5.86 -13.97 25.52
CA GLY A 81 -6.16 -15.34 25.96
C GLY A 81 -6.67 -16.28 24.88
N GLU A 82 -6.97 -15.80 23.67
CA GLU A 82 -7.31 -16.70 22.56
C GLU A 82 -6.10 -17.52 22.12
N THR A 83 -6.35 -18.79 21.84
CA THR A 83 -5.39 -19.71 21.24
C THR A 83 -5.78 -20.04 19.80
N PHE A 84 -4.86 -20.57 19.03
CA PHE A 84 -5.20 -21.00 17.67
C PHE A 84 -6.32 -22.06 17.65
N GLY A 85 -6.29 -22.99 18.63
CA GLY A 85 -7.34 -24.01 18.77
C GLY A 85 -8.71 -23.38 19.02
N SER A 86 -8.82 -22.49 20.02
CA SER A 86 -10.10 -21.81 20.31
C SER A 86 -10.62 -20.96 19.16
N ILE A 87 -9.72 -20.33 18.39
CA ILE A 87 -10.09 -19.57 17.19
C ILE A 87 -10.66 -20.50 16.09
N LEU A 88 -10.13 -21.72 15.93
CA LEU A 88 -10.65 -22.70 15.00
C LEU A 88 -12.02 -23.24 15.44
N GLU A 89 -12.19 -23.55 16.72
CA GLU A 89 -13.47 -23.98 17.31
C GLU A 89 -14.56 -22.91 17.12
N ASP A 90 -14.25 -21.65 17.41
CA ASP A 90 -15.14 -20.50 17.18
C ASP A 90 -15.53 -20.33 15.70
N SER A 91 -14.73 -20.85 14.77
CA SER A 91 -15.02 -20.83 13.32
C SER A 91 -15.90 -22.00 12.86
N GLY A 92 -16.32 -22.87 13.77
CA GLY A 92 -17.17 -24.03 13.47
C GLY A 92 -16.40 -25.31 13.11
N ILE A 93 -15.12 -25.41 13.47
CA ILE A 93 -14.31 -26.62 13.30
C ILE A 93 -14.37 -27.40 14.64
N ASP A 94 -14.78 -28.67 14.57
CA ASP A 94 -14.89 -29.50 15.75
C ASP A 94 -13.53 -29.94 16.32
N TYR A 95 -13.48 -30.25 17.61
CA TYR A 95 -12.25 -30.57 18.34
C TYR A 95 -11.38 -31.66 17.68
N PRO A 96 -11.93 -32.80 17.21
CA PRO A 96 -11.14 -33.85 16.52
C PRO A 96 -10.42 -33.31 15.28
N GLU A 97 -11.05 -32.40 14.56
CA GLU A 97 -10.47 -31.78 13.35
C GLU A 97 -9.44 -30.71 13.73
N VAL A 98 -9.70 -29.90 14.74
CA VAL A 98 -8.71 -28.96 15.32
C VAL A 98 -7.42 -29.71 15.69
N TYR A 99 -7.53 -30.87 16.34
CA TYR A 99 -6.37 -31.69 16.68
C TYR A 99 -5.58 -32.12 15.45
N LYS A 100 -6.28 -32.61 14.39
CA LYS A 100 -5.63 -32.97 13.12
C LYS A 100 -4.91 -31.83 12.49
N ILE A 101 -5.52 -30.64 12.45
CA ILE A 101 -4.91 -29.41 11.92
C ILE A 101 -3.64 -29.09 12.70
N LEU A 102 -3.71 -29.06 14.03
CA LEU A 102 -2.56 -28.77 14.89
C LEU A 102 -1.40 -29.73 14.67
N GLN A 103 -1.67 -31.04 14.51
CA GLN A 103 -0.63 -32.02 14.23
C GLN A 103 0.01 -31.81 12.85
N ALA A 104 -0.80 -31.52 11.84
CA ALA A 104 -0.33 -31.34 10.46
C ALA A 104 0.62 -30.11 10.30
N ILE A 105 0.39 -29.07 11.10
CA ILE A 105 1.16 -27.82 10.99
C ILE A 105 2.26 -27.66 12.05
N LYS A 106 2.36 -28.57 13.03
CA LYS A 106 3.25 -28.49 14.20
C LYS A 106 4.68 -28.10 13.88
N ASN A 107 5.26 -28.65 12.80
CA ASN A 107 6.64 -28.43 12.37
C ASN A 107 6.78 -27.34 11.28
N LYS A 108 5.67 -26.73 10.86
CA LYS A 108 5.63 -25.76 9.76
C LYS A 108 5.29 -24.35 10.24
N LEU A 109 4.53 -24.25 11.34
CA LEU A 109 4.02 -23.00 11.85
C LEU A 109 3.95 -23.04 13.39
N ASP A 110 4.60 -22.08 14.04
CA ASP A 110 4.47 -21.92 15.48
C ASP A 110 3.19 -21.15 15.83
N VAL A 111 2.09 -21.87 15.92
CA VAL A 111 0.76 -21.31 16.27
C VAL A 111 0.64 -20.87 17.73
N ARG A 112 1.68 -21.12 18.56
CA ARG A 112 1.72 -20.66 19.97
C ARG A 112 2.06 -19.18 20.06
N ARG A 113 2.62 -18.60 19.00
CA ARG A 113 3.04 -17.18 18.94
C ARG A 113 1.99 -16.26 18.34
N LEU A 114 0.72 -16.56 18.53
CA LEU A 114 -0.34 -15.63 18.20
C LEU A 114 -0.31 -14.44 19.16
N VAL A 115 -0.28 -13.23 18.62
CA VAL A 115 -0.18 -11.99 19.41
C VAL A 115 -1.54 -11.32 19.48
N ALA A 116 -2.03 -11.06 20.69
CA ALA A 116 -3.28 -10.32 20.90
C ALA A 116 -3.23 -8.94 20.22
N GLY A 117 -4.34 -8.55 19.59
CA GLY A 117 -4.45 -7.31 18.83
C GLY A 117 -4.04 -7.42 17.36
N LYS A 118 -3.26 -8.44 16.95
CA LYS A 118 -2.93 -8.68 15.56
C LYS A 118 -4.11 -9.28 14.80
N SER A 119 -4.14 -9.01 13.48
CA SER A 119 -5.25 -9.42 12.62
C SER A 119 -5.06 -10.84 12.07
N PHE A 120 -6.17 -11.54 11.94
CA PHE A 120 -6.27 -12.75 11.14
C PHE A 120 -7.52 -12.73 10.26
N SER A 121 -7.56 -13.59 9.27
CA SER A 121 -8.68 -13.73 8.35
C SER A 121 -9.01 -15.21 8.13
N PHE A 122 -10.31 -15.52 8.15
CA PHE A 122 -10.83 -16.79 7.64
C PHE A 122 -11.38 -16.61 6.24
N PHE A 123 -11.17 -17.60 5.41
CA PHE A 123 -11.72 -17.73 4.07
C PHE A 123 -12.74 -18.86 4.06
N TYR A 124 -14.03 -18.50 3.95
CA TYR A 124 -15.14 -19.43 3.91
C TYR A 124 -15.61 -19.64 2.50
N THR A 125 -16.11 -20.86 2.20
CA THR A 125 -16.88 -21.10 0.96
C THR A 125 -18.10 -20.17 0.90
N LYS A 126 -18.56 -19.86 -0.31
CA LYS A 126 -19.77 -19.05 -0.53
C LYS A 126 -21.06 -19.86 -0.63
N ASP A 127 -20.95 -21.17 -0.41
CA ASP A 127 -22.11 -22.06 -0.34
C ASP A 127 -22.93 -21.85 0.96
N SER A 128 -24.08 -22.53 1.04
CA SER A 128 -25.00 -22.43 2.17
C SER A 128 -24.37 -22.89 3.49
N ILE A 129 -23.40 -23.79 3.45
CA ILE A 129 -22.75 -24.39 4.63
C ILE A 129 -21.68 -23.43 5.18
N SER A 130 -21.08 -22.61 4.30
CA SER A 130 -20.06 -21.63 4.68
C SER A 130 -18.86 -22.23 5.43
N THR A 131 -18.21 -23.21 4.81
CA THR A 131 -17.09 -23.97 5.41
C THR A 131 -15.80 -23.16 5.41
N PRO A 132 -15.04 -23.10 6.53
CA PRO A 132 -13.72 -22.47 6.56
C PRO A 132 -12.71 -23.30 5.76
N LYS A 133 -12.07 -22.69 4.76
CA LYS A 133 -11.08 -23.32 3.87
C LYS A 133 -9.65 -22.93 4.20
N ALA A 134 -9.43 -21.68 4.64
CA ALA A 134 -8.12 -21.22 5.00
C ALA A 134 -8.17 -20.20 6.16
N PHE A 135 -7.12 -20.19 6.95
CA PHE A 135 -6.82 -19.21 7.98
C PHE A 135 -5.54 -18.47 7.60
N VAL A 136 -5.57 -17.14 7.64
CA VAL A 136 -4.40 -16.30 7.37
C VAL A 136 -4.14 -15.39 8.56
N TYR A 137 -2.91 -15.40 9.05
CA TYR A 137 -2.43 -14.57 10.16
C TYR A 137 -1.34 -13.63 9.69
N GLU A 138 -1.54 -12.32 9.89
CA GLU A 138 -0.62 -11.25 9.48
C GLU A 138 -0.06 -10.52 10.72
N PRO A 139 0.97 -11.07 11.39
CA PRO A 139 1.57 -10.42 12.56
C PRO A 139 2.42 -9.20 12.18
N GLN A 140 2.97 -9.18 10.97
CA GLN A 140 3.85 -8.16 10.43
C GLN A 140 3.33 -7.70 9.05
N LEU A 141 3.83 -6.56 8.57
CA LEU A 141 3.42 -6.02 7.29
C LEU A 141 4.05 -6.80 6.11
N ASP A 142 5.25 -7.32 6.31
CA ASP A 142 6.11 -7.97 5.32
C ASP A 142 5.93 -9.49 5.25
N SER A 143 5.11 -10.07 6.09
CA SER A 143 4.93 -11.53 6.11
C SER A 143 3.57 -11.95 6.65
N TYR A 144 3.14 -13.12 6.23
CA TYR A 144 1.94 -13.78 6.74
C TYR A 144 2.14 -15.28 6.88
N SER A 145 1.29 -15.88 7.69
CA SER A 145 1.15 -17.32 7.80
C SER A 145 -0.20 -17.73 7.26
N ILE A 146 -0.24 -18.78 6.42
CA ILE A 146 -1.49 -19.34 5.92
C ILE A 146 -1.58 -20.81 6.31
N VAL A 147 -2.76 -21.22 6.77
CA VAL A 147 -3.11 -22.61 7.06
C VAL A 147 -4.32 -22.99 6.20
N PHE A 148 -4.17 -23.98 5.36
CA PHE A 148 -5.27 -24.61 4.64
C PHE A 148 -5.89 -25.66 5.54
N LEU A 149 -7.22 -25.58 5.73
CA LEU A 149 -7.96 -26.32 6.76
C LEU A 149 -8.68 -27.53 6.22
N ARG A 150 -8.80 -27.69 4.91
CA ARG A 150 -9.56 -28.76 4.23
C ARG A 150 -8.75 -29.36 3.10
N ASP A 151 -9.19 -30.48 2.59
CA ASP A 151 -8.63 -31.25 1.46
C ASP A 151 -7.19 -31.73 1.73
N SER A 152 -6.24 -30.84 1.77
CA SER A 152 -4.85 -31.07 2.21
C SER A 152 -4.52 -30.08 3.31
N ILE A 153 -4.48 -30.54 4.57
CA ILE A 153 -4.17 -29.70 5.72
C ILE A 153 -2.67 -29.42 5.72
N TYR A 154 -2.29 -28.17 5.52
CA TYR A 154 -0.91 -27.72 5.63
C TYR A 154 -0.82 -26.24 5.98
N GLY A 155 0.30 -25.86 6.58
CA GLY A 155 0.60 -24.47 6.90
C GLY A 155 1.95 -24.03 6.31
N LYS A 156 2.06 -22.77 5.94
CA LYS A 156 3.31 -22.14 5.54
C LYS A 156 3.38 -20.69 6.01
N LYS A 157 4.61 -20.24 6.28
CA LYS A 157 4.94 -18.81 6.43
C LYS A 157 5.43 -18.28 5.09
N VAL A 158 4.96 -17.12 4.70
CA VAL A 158 5.30 -16.49 3.43
C VAL A 158 5.79 -15.08 3.71
N SER A 159 6.96 -14.71 3.19
CA SER A 159 7.43 -13.34 3.13
C SER A 159 6.89 -12.69 1.87
N LYS A 160 6.37 -11.49 2.00
CA LYS A 160 5.92 -10.69 0.85
C LYS A 160 7.13 -10.12 0.11
N PRO A 161 7.05 -9.92 -1.21
CA PRO A 161 8.09 -9.21 -1.92
C PRO A 161 8.22 -7.79 -1.38
N ILE A 162 9.46 -7.38 -1.14
CA ILE A 162 9.79 -6.01 -0.71
C ILE A 162 10.31 -5.27 -1.93
N GLU A 163 9.70 -4.16 -2.24
CA GLU A 163 10.16 -3.21 -3.25
C GLU A 163 10.99 -2.11 -2.56
N ILE A 164 12.15 -1.80 -3.15
CA ILE A 164 13.01 -0.71 -2.69
C ILE A 164 12.87 0.44 -3.68
N VAL A 165 12.30 1.56 -3.23
CA VAL A 165 12.03 2.72 -4.04
C VAL A 165 12.98 3.85 -3.66
N GLN A 166 13.70 4.41 -4.65
CA GLN A 166 14.51 5.60 -4.44
C GLN A 166 13.61 6.84 -4.40
N LYS A 167 13.84 7.66 -3.42
CA LYS A 167 13.16 8.93 -3.19
C LYS A 167 14.15 10.05 -2.94
N GLU A 168 13.69 11.25 -3.10
CA GLU A 168 14.42 12.46 -2.75
C GLU A 168 13.57 13.35 -1.86
N GLY A 169 14.23 14.15 -1.04
CA GLY A 169 13.60 15.10 -0.16
C GLY A 169 14.49 16.30 0.09
N ASN A 170 13.89 17.40 0.45
CA ASN A 170 14.58 18.60 0.89
C ASN A 170 13.73 19.35 1.91
N GLY A 171 14.37 20.19 2.69
CA GLY A 171 13.68 21.02 3.66
C GLY A 171 14.51 22.21 4.11
N LEU A 172 13.81 23.27 4.51
CA LEU A 172 14.34 24.45 5.14
C LEU A 172 13.92 24.43 6.61
N ILE A 173 14.89 24.48 7.52
CA ILE A 173 14.65 24.44 8.96
C ILE A 173 14.06 25.79 9.41
N GLU A 174 12.84 25.73 9.95
CA GLU A 174 12.19 26.87 10.58
C GLU A 174 12.27 26.77 12.13
N ASN A 175 12.04 25.57 12.67
CA ASN A 175 12.07 25.29 14.11
C ASN A 175 12.93 24.07 14.42
N SER A 176 12.60 22.90 13.83
CA SER A 176 13.33 21.65 14.05
C SER A 176 13.36 20.80 12.78
N LEU A 177 14.32 19.87 12.71
CA LEU A 177 14.41 18.91 11.60
C LEU A 177 13.14 18.04 11.52
N TYR A 178 12.63 17.57 12.66
CA TYR A 178 11.42 16.74 12.72
C TYR A 178 10.19 17.47 12.16
N GLU A 179 9.96 18.73 12.58
CA GLU A 179 8.83 19.51 12.06
C GLU A 179 8.97 19.79 10.56
N THR A 180 10.20 20.01 10.08
CA THR A 180 10.50 20.21 8.66
C THR A 180 10.18 18.95 7.86
N MET A 181 10.56 17.74 8.33
CA MET A 181 10.20 16.48 7.69
C MET A 181 8.68 16.36 7.55
N LYS A 182 7.96 16.58 8.64
CA LYS A 182 6.51 16.47 8.68
C LYS A 182 5.81 17.49 7.77
N SER A 183 6.22 18.77 7.78
CA SER A 183 5.64 19.80 6.94
C SER A 183 5.93 19.60 5.45
N SER A 184 7.06 18.99 5.11
CA SER A 184 7.46 18.65 3.74
C SER A 184 6.85 17.33 3.25
N GLY A 185 6.05 16.62 4.07
CA GLY A 185 5.45 15.33 3.71
C GLY A 185 6.46 14.20 3.56
N LEU A 186 7.65 14.35 4.15
CA LEU A 186 8.69 13.33 4.18
C LEU A 186 8.46 12.34 5.31
N ASN A 187 9.04 11.15 5.16
CA ASN A 187 9.03 10.15 6.23
C ASN A 187 9.81 10.70 7.44
N ASP A 188 9.18 10.79 8.60
CA ASP A 188 9.75 11.35 9.82
C ASP A 188 10.97 10.57 10.34
N GLN A 189 11.08 9.29 9.99
CA GLN A 189 12.27 8.47 10.29
C GLN A 189 13.56 9.05 9.68
N LEU A 190 13.48 9.82 8.57
CA LEU A 190 14.63 10.51 8.00
C LEU A 190 15.35 11.41 8.99
N THR A 191 14.64 11.94 10.00
CA THR A 191 15.25 12.72 11.09
C THR A 191 16.34 11.92 11.79
N TYR A 192 16.07 10.66 12.13
CA TYR A 192 17.04 9.78 12.80
C TYR A 192 18.19 9.39 11.88
N TYR A 193 17.89 9.06 10.62
CA TYR A 193 18.91 8.68 9.65
C TYR A 193 19.86 9.83 9.33
N LEU A 194 19.37 11.05 9.15
CA LEU A 194 20.23 12.23 8.94
C LEU A 194 21.02 12.58 10.20
N ALA A 195 20.40 12.47 11.38
CA ALA A 195 21.10 12.70 12.64
C ALA A 195 22.24 11.68 12.85
N ASP A 196 22.06 10.44 12.44
CA ASP A 196 23.08 9.38 12.52
C ASP A 196 24.22 9.63 11.52
N VAL A 197 23.88 9.93 10.26
CA VAL A 197 24.86 10.23 9.19
C VAL A 197 25.79 11.39 9.57
N TYR A 198 25.26 12.44 10.18
CA TYR A 198 26.01 13.65 10.52
C TYR A 198 26.36 13.77 12.01
N ALA A 199 26.26 12.66 12.78
CA ALA A 199 26.42 12.67 14.24
C ALA A 199 27.72 13.31 14.73
N TRP A 200 28.78 13.20 13.94
CA TRP A 200 30.11 13.74 14.29
C TRP A 200 30.35 15.17 13.81
N ASN A 201 29.56 15.64 12.86
CA ASN A 201 29.78 16.90 12.16
C ASN A 201 28.77 17.97 12.55
N ILE A 202 27.54 17.59 12.93
CA ILE A 202 26.44 18.53 13.20
C ILE A 202 25.78 18.20 14.55
N ASP A 203 25.72 19.22 15.41
CA ASP A 203 24.90 19.14 16.63
C ASP A 203 23.43 19.48 16.29
N PHE A 204 22.59 18.50 16.12
CA PHE A 204 21.18 18.64 15.75
C PHE A 204 20.31 19.36 16.81
N TYR A 205 20.81 19.55 18.03
CA TYR A 205 20.18 20.39 19.04
C TYR A 205 20.46 21.89 18.83
N ARG A 206 21.41 22.24 17.96
CA ARG A 206 21.83 23.61 17.63
C ARG A 206 21.49 24.03 16.23
N LEU A 207 20.59 23.33 15.56
CA LEU A 207 20.10 23.73 14.23
C LEU A 207 19.50 25.13 14.30
N GLN A 208 19.79 25.92 13.27
CA GLN A 208 19.36 27.32 13.18
C GLN A 208 18.25 27.45 12.13
N LYS A 209 17.40 28.44 12.35
CA LYS A 209 16.46 28.83 11.32
C LYS A 209 17.22 29.26 10.06
N GLY A 210 16.87 28.66 8.92
CA GLY A 210 17.56 28.90 7.65
C GLY A 210 18.52 27.77 7.26
N ASP A 211 18.90 26.88 8.18
CA ASP A 211 19.60 25.65 7.82
C ASP A 211 18.73 24.84 6.86
N ARG A 212 19.36 24.08 5.98
CA ARG A 212 18.61 23.31 4.97
C ARG A 212 19.31 22.01 4.64
N PHE A 213 18.51 21.07 4.12
CA PHE A 213 19.04 19.80 3.67
C PHE A 213 18.44 19.38 2.33
N LYS A 214 19.18 18.52 1.62
CA LYS A 214 18.69 17.68 0.51
C LYS A 214 19.17 16.27 0.75
N VAL A 215 18.32 15.29 0.45
CA VAL A 215 18.62 13.87 0.67
C VAL A 215 18.08 13.02 -0.47
N ILE A 216 18.87 12.05 -0.91
CA ILE A 216 18.46 10.93 -1.75
C ILE A 216 18.53 9.69 -0.87
N TYR A 217 17.43 8.95 -0.78
CA TYR A 217 17.30 7.79 0.09
C TYR A 217 16.48 6.69 -0.56
N THR A 218 16.57 5.49 -0.01
CA THR A 218 15.70 4.38 -0.40
C THR A 218 14.74 4.04 0.73
N GLU A 219 13.51 3.68 0.35
CA GLU A 219 12.44 3.30 1.26
C GLU A 219 11.87 1.95 0.83
N LYS A 220 11.60 1.08 1.79
CA LYS A 220 11.04 -0.27 1.59
C LYS A 220 9.52 -0.22 1.55
N PHE A 221 8.93 -0.90 0.58
CA PHE A 221 7.48 -1.02 0.44
C PHE A 221 7.06 -2.47 0.31
N VAL A 222 5.87 -2.77 0.78
CA VAL A 222 5.12 -4.00 0.50
C VAL A 222 3.74 -3.64 -0.03
N ASP A 223 3.15 -4.57 -0.80
CA ASP A 223 1.82 -4.37 -1.39
C ASP A 223 1.73 -3.00 -2.12
N ASP A 224 2.82 -2.58 -2.80
CA ASP A 224 3.02 -1.37 -3.63
C ASP A 224 2.92 -0.02 -2.88
N THR A 225 2.24 0.02 -1.74
CA THR A 225 1.89 1.29 -1.06
C THR A 225 2.24 1.35 0.42
N ILE A 226 2.49 0.21 1.06
CA ILE A 226 2.71 0.16 2.51
C ILE A 226 4.21 0.31 2.79
N SER A 227 4.61 1.44 3.35
CA SER A 227 5.99 1.67 3.76
C SER A 227 6.36 0.78 4.94
N LEU A 228 7.51 0.14 4.82
CA LEU A 228 8.21 -0.56 5.92
C LEU A 228 9.25 0.33 6.59
N GLY A 229 9.44 1.56 6.09
CA GLY A 229 10.42 2.51 6.58
C GLY A 229 11.60 2.70 5.64
N ILE A 230 12.52 3.57 6.04
CA ILE A 230 13.73 3.90 5.30
C ILE A 230 14.64 2.67 5.25
N ASP A 231 15.18 2.38 4.06
CA ASP A 231 16.23 1.38 3.90
C ASP A 231 17.59 1.99 4.22
N ARG A 232 17.97 3.05 3.48
CA ARG A 232 19.23 3.76 3.68
C ARG A 232 19.26 5.14 3.00
N ILE A 233 20.17 6.00 3.43
CA ILE A 233 20.51 7.22 2.72
C ILE A 233 21.54 6.90 1.63
N LYS A 234 21.36 7.42 0.43
CA LYS A 234 22.29 7.27 -0.71
C LYS A 234 23.25 8.43 -0.80
N ALA A 235 22.71 9.63 -0.63
CA ALA A 235 23.47 10.88 -0.60
C ALA A 235 22.70 11.93 0.17
N ALA A 236 23.38 12.80 0.85
CA ALA A 236 22.77 13.96 1.48
C ALA A 236 23.74 15.15 1.47
N ILE A 237 23.14 16.33 1.50
CA ILE A 237 23.86 17.58 1.81
C ILE A 237 23.04 18.28 2.90
N PHE A 238 23.75 18.74 3.93
CA PHE A 238 23.16 19.52 5.02
C PHE A 238 23.94 20.82 5.16
N GLU A 239 23.27 21.95 4.98
CA GLU A 239 23.83 23.26 5.24
C GLU A 239 23.48 23.66 6.68
N HIS A 240 24.49 23.86 7.50
CA HIS A 240 24.38 24.29 8.89
C HIS A 240 25.33 25.46 9.17
N ALA A 241 24.78 26.54 9.72
CA ALA A 241 25.55 27.76 10.04
C ALA A 241 26.35 28.31 8.83
N GLY A 242 25.79 28.19 7.61
CA GLY A 242 26.39 28.66 6.36
C GLY A 242 27.52 27.77 5.83
N ARG A 243 27.64 26.54 6.32
CA ARG A 243 28.61 25.55 5.82
C ARG A 243 27.88 24.31 5.31
N ASP A 244 28.33 23.79 4.18
CA ASP A 244 27.81 22.56 3.57
C ASP A 244 28.55 21.35 4.12
N PHE A 245 27.79 20.33 4.52
CA PHE A 245 28.25 19.00 4.91
C PHE A 245 27.69 17.98 3.93
N TYR A 246 28.55 17.26 3.25
CA TYR A 246 28.18 16.25 2.28
C TYR A 246 28.23 14.87 2.93
N ALA A 247 27.40 13.95 2.48
CA ALA A 247 27.48 12.55 2.87
C ALA A 247 27.09 11.68 1.67
N PHE A 248 27.92 10.67 1.38
CA PHE A 248 27.71 9.72 0.32
C PHE A 248 27.79 8.31 0.88
N GLU A 249 26.86 7.44 0.46
CA GLU A 249 26.90 6.03 0.81
C GLU A 249 28.19 5.38 0.28
N PHE A 250 28.88 4.68 1.13
CA PHE A 250 29.99 3.85 0.79
C PHE A 250 29.78 2.42 1.33
N LEU A 251 29.95 1.43 0.49
CA LEU A 251 29.84 0.01 0.83
C LEU A 251 31.22 -0.64 0.65
N PRO A 252 32.05 -0.65 1.68
CA PRO A 252 33.37 -1.30 1.57
C PRO A 252 33.17 -2.82 1.49
N ASP A 253 33.88 -3.47 0.55
CA ASP A 253 33.80 -4.93 0.33
C ASP A 253 34.18 -5.75 1.58
N SER A 254 34.93 -5.15 2.51
CA SER A 254 35.42 -5.81 3.73
C SER A 254 34.45 -5.81 4.91
N LEU A 255 33.34 -5.03 4.88
CA LEU A 255 32.48 -4.79 6.04
C LEU A 255 31.12 -5.53 6.00
N ASN A 256 31.00 -6.64 5.25
CA ASN A 256 29.80 -7.48 5.25
C ASN A 256 28.47 -6.70 5.14
N GLY A 257 28.45 -5.64 4.32
CA GLY A 257 27.26 -4.82 4.08
C GLY A 257 27.00 -3.73 5.11
N ILE A 258 27.97 -3.41 5.98
CA ILE A 258 27.90 -2.20 6.82
C ILE A 258 28.05 -0.98 5.91
N VAL A 259 27.11 -0.04 6.03
CA VAL A 259 27.12 1.22 5.26
C VAL A 259 27.92 2.25 6.06
N GLU A 260 28.88 2.88 5.40
CA GLU A 260 29.60 4.04 5.94
C GLU A 260 29.28 5.27 5.08
N TYR A 261 29.47 6.46 5.65
CA TYR A 261 29.25 7.73 4.96
C TYR A 261 30.53 8.55 5.01
N PHE A 262 30.90 9.10 3.86
CA PHE A 262 32.06 9.98 3.72
C PHE A 262 31.61 11.34 3.18
N ASP A 263 32.24 12.41 3.68
CA ASP A 263 32.14 13.78 3.24
C ASP A 263 33.26 14.16 2.27
#